data_076733fd7c7c30afd81472a76859178a
#
_entry.id   076733fd7c7c30afd81472a76859178a
#
_cell.length_a   1.000
_cell.length_b   1.000
_cell.length_c   1.000
_cell.angle_alpha   90.00
_cell.angle_beta   90.00
_cell.angle_gamma   90.00
#
_symmetry.space_group_name_H-M   'P 1'
#
loop_
_entity.id
_entity.type
_entity.pdbx_description
1 polymer ?
#
loop_
_entity_poly.entity_id
_entity_poly.type
_entity_poly.pdbx_seq_one_letter_code
_entity_poly.pdbx_strand_id
1 'polypeptide(L)'
;MKIIGIGNALVDILYCLDDEHLLSEIHLKKDAMTLINERWEHEIEKMTSDVDKFMANGGSISNTMVALARLGREVGFIGRIGDDEMGRFFDAKLRDAGVHTQLIKGLEATGVAHTFVTPGGNRTFGTLLGAAYYLGPHDITEEMFRGYDLLHIEGYLVQNQELIESICQRAKQAGLILSLDLSSFNVVSKNRTYFHHLISDYIDIVFANEGEARAFTGSFDPQEQLRHIAHLCDIAVVKLGDQGSIAMLEGGRIYKCNAEYVENVVDTTAAGDYFAAGFLHALTRGHRLEKCLQIGTILATEAVQVLGSQLSPAAWNRIKSSIHCR
;
A
#
# COMPACT_ATOMS: atom_id res chain seq x y z
N MET A 1 -8.11 -2.97 18.96
CA MET A 1 -7.15 -3.79 18.20
C MET A 1 -6.00 -2.90 17.75
N LYS A 2 -4.77 -3.36 17.89
CA LYS A 2 -3.54 -2.74 17.40
C LYS A 2 -3.14 -3.38 16.08
N ILE A 3 -2.63 -2.59 15.15
CA ILE A 3 -2.34 -3.06 13.79
C ILE A 3 -0.84 -2.90 13.54
N ILE A 4 -0.22 -3.90 12.92
CA ILE A 4 1.15 -3.79 12.42
C ILE A 4 1.14 -4.00 10.91
N GLY A 5 1.97 -3.25 10.18
CA GLY A 5 2.17 -3.42 8.75
C GLY A 5 3.57 -3.96 8.44
N ILE A 6 3.69 -4.69 7.34
CA ILE A 6 4.98 -5.12 6.81
C ILE A 6 5.04 -4.90 5.31
N GLY A 7 6.12 -4.27 4.83
CA GLY A 7 6.28 -3.95 3.42
C GLY A 7 7.63 -3.33 3.09
N ASN A 8 7.79 -2.94 1.84
CA ASN A 8 8.98 -2.27 1.37
C ASN A 8 9.08 -0.85 1.97
N ALA A 9 10.19 -0.59 2.66
CA ALA A 9 10.51 0.74 3.17
C ALA A 9 11.18 1.55 2.04
N LEU A 10 10.44 2.48 1.44
CA LEU A 10 10.88 3.28 0.31
C LEU A 10 10.74 4.77 0.61
N VAL A 11 11.63 5.57 0.05
CA VAL A 11 11.46 7.02 -0.01
C VAL A 11 11.01 7.40 -1.42
N ASP A 12 9.89 8.11 -1.54
CA ASP A 12 9.41 8.64 -2.80
C ASP A 12 10.12 9.95 -3.12
N ILE A 13 10.74 10.04 -4.30
CA ILE A 13 11.25 11.28 -4.87
C ILE A 13 10.33 11.65 -6.04
N LEU A 14 9.54 12.71 -5.84
CA LEU A 14 8.56 13.15 -6.83
C LEU A 14 9.16 14.25 -7.72
N TYR A 15 9.03 14.10 -9.01
CA TYR A 15 9.42 15.04 -10.04
C TYR A 15 8.16 15.52 -10.77
N CYS A 16 7.90 16.84 -10.78
CA CYS A 16 6.85 17.45 -11.59
C CYS A 16 7.46 17.81 -12.94
N LEU A 17 7.07 17.14 -14.00
CA LEU A 17 7.58 17.37 -15.34
C LEU A 17 6.69 18.35 -16.11
N ASP A 18 7.31 19.24 -16.89
CA ASP A 18 6.60 20.15 -17.81
C ASP A 18 6.11 19.41 -19.08
N ASP A 19 6.79 18.32 -19.44
CA ASP A 19 6.46 17.45 -20.58
C ASP A 19 6.90 15.99 -20.35
N GLU A 20 6.75 15.16 -21.39
CA GLU A 20 7.08 13.72 -21.32
C GLU A 20 8.47 13.39 -21.92
N HIS A 21 9.24 14.37 -22.36
CA HIS A 21 10.50 14.14 -23.08
C HIS A 21 11.49 13.38 -22.21
N LEU A 22 11.66 13.79 -20.95
CA LEU A 22 12.56 13.17 -19.99
C LEU A 22 12.24 11.67 -19.78
N LEU A 23 10.96 11.29 -19.75
CA LEU A 23 10.57 9.87 -19.59
C LEU A 23 11.09 8.99 -20.73
N SER A 24 11.13 9.51 -21.95
CA SER A 24 11.65 8.81 -23.09
C SER A 24 13.16 8.63 -23.02
N GLU A 25 13.88 9.63 -22.49
CA GLU A 25 15.33 9.58 -22.33
C GLU A 25 15.78 8.62 -21.24
N ILE A 26 15.05 8.56 -20.12
CA ILE A 26 15.34 7.63 -19.03
C ILE A 26 14.81 6.22 -19.25
N HIS A 27 14.16 5.97 -20.39
CA HIS A 27 13.66 4.64 -20.82
C HIS A 27 12.70 3.96 -19.82
N LEU A 28 11.94 4.72 -19.04
CA LEU A 28 10.91 4.16 -18.18
C LEU A 28 9.62 3.91 -18.97
N LYS A 29 8.95 2.80 -18.66
CA LYS A 29 7.65 2.50 -19.25
C LYS A 29 6.61 3.45 -18.67
N LYS A 30 6.03 4.29 -19.52
CA LYS A 30 4.99 5.25 -19.15
C LYS A 30 3.83 4.58 -18.44
N ASP A 31 3.28 5.27 -17.45
CA ASP A 31 2.12 4.86 -16.64
C ASP A 31 2.30 3.50 -15.93
N ALA A 32 3.55 3.15 -15.62
CA ALA A 32 3.89 1.87 -15.00
C ALA A 32 5.03 2.00 -13.97
N MET A 33 5.11 1.02 -13.07
CA MET A 33 6.25 0.83 -12.19
C MET A 33 7.27 -0.07 -12.89
N THR A 34 8.51 0.40 -12.96
CA THR A 34 9.67 -0.33 -13.46
C THR A 34 10.68 -0.51 -12.34
N LEU A 35 11.07 -1.75 -12.06
CA LEU A 35 12.19 -1.99 -11.16
C LEU A 35 13.49 -1.59 -11.87
N ILE A 36 14.28 -0.77 -11.23
CA ILE A 36 15.58 -0.29 -11.71
C ILE A 36 16.71 -0.83 -10.83
N ASN A 37 17.93 -0.76 -11.36
CA ASN A 37 19.15 -1.07 -10.62
C ASN A 37 19.90 0.22 -10.27
N GLU A 38 20.94 0.12 -9.43
CA GLU A 38 21.77 1.26 -8.96
C GLU A 38 22.37 2.09 -10.12
N ARG A 39 22.79 1.41 -11.21
CA ARG A 39 23.31 2.12 -12.37
C ARG A 39 22.24 3.00 -13.03
N TRP A 40 21.05 2.45 -13.19
CA TRP A 40 19.93 3.20 -13.80
C TRP A 40 19.43 4.32 -12.88
N GLU A 41 19.40 4.08 -11.56
CA GLU A 41 19.13 5.13 -10.58
C GLU A 41 20.10 6.31 -10.72
N HIS A 42 21.41 6.03 -10.77
CA HIS A 42 22.42 7.08 -10.96
C HIS A 42 22.25 7.86 -12.27
N GLU A 43 21.83 7.20 -13.35
CA GLU A 43 21.49 7.86 -14.63
C GLU A 43 20.27 8.80 -14.43
N ILE A 44 19.23 8.33 -13.74
CA ILE A 44 18.05 9.15 -13.39
C ILE A 44 18.46 10.38 -12.57
N GLU A 45 19.20 10.19 -11.50
CA GLU A 45 19.66 11.30 -10.64
C GLU A 45 20.44 12.36 -11.43
N LYS A 46 21.31 11.92 -12.32
CA LYS A 46 22.07 12.80 -13.20
C LYS A 46 21.19 13.58 -14.15
N MET A 47 20.21 12.93 -14.78
CA MET A 47 19.30 13.54 -15.74
C MET A 47 18.24 14.45 -15.08
N THR A 48 18.01 14.28 -13.78
CA THR A 48 17.06 15.06 -12.99
C THR A 48 17.72 16.06 -12.05
N SER A 49 19.03 16.35 -12.23
CA SER A 49 19.78 17.25 -11.35
C SER A 49 19.18 18.66 -11.26
N ASP A 50 18.62 19.15 -12.35
CA ASP A 50 18.06 20.48 -12.49
C ASP A 50 16.51 20.50 -12.42
N VAL A 51 15.89 19.35 -12.10
CA VAL A 51 14.43 19.23 -11.96
C VAL A 51 14.04 19.41 -10.50
N ASP A 52 13.05 20.24 -10.23
CA ASP A 52 12.47 20.38 -8.91
C ASP A 52 11.93 19.06 -8.40
N LYS A 53 12.34 18.68 -7.19
CA LYS A 53 11.97 17.41 -6.58
C LYS A 53 11.55 17.55 -5.13
N PHE A 54 10.60 16.71 -4.75
CA PHE A 54 10.09 16.63 -3.38
C PHE A 54 10.30 15.22 -2.85
N MET A 55 10.74 15.12 -1.59
CA MET A 55 10.84 13.85 -0.88
C MET A 55 9.60 13.60 -0.02
N ALA A 56 9.06 12.40 -0.12
CA ALA A 56 7.94 11.94 0.67
C ALA A 56 8.20 10.53 1.21
N ASN A 57 7.43 10.15 2.22
CA ASN A 57 7.40 8.75 2.64
C ASN A 57 6.73 7.93 1.56
N GLY A 58 7.35 6.85 1.14
CA GLY A 58 6.85 5.92 0.14
C GLY A 58 6.57 4.54 0.75
N GLY A 59 6.19 3.59 -0.11
CA GLY A 59 5.78 2.25 0.28
C GLY A 59 4.31 2.18 0.67
N SER A 60 3.58 1.25 0.05
CA SER A 60 2.12 1.11 0.19
C SER A 60 1.69 0.93 1.65
N ILE A 61 2.28 -0.05 2.34
CA ILE A 61 1.90 -0.34 3.73
C ILE A 61 2.34 0.77 4.69
N SER A 62 3.46 1.46 4.42
CA SER A 62 3.86 2.60 5.25
C SER A 62 2.82 3.72 5.20
N ASN A 63 2.27 4.02 4.00
CA ASN A 63 1.20 4.99 3.82
C ASN A 63 -0.07 4.58 4.59
N THR A 64 -0.44 3.30 4.52
CA THR A 64 -1.58 2.75 5.28
C THR A 64 -1.37 2.91 6.79
N MET A 65 -0.18 2.61 7.31
CA MET A 65 0.13 2.76 8.75
C MET A 65 0.13 4.22 9.18
N VAL A 66 0.68 5.12 8.39
CA VAL A 66 0.62 6.57 8.64
C VAL A 66 -0.83 7.05 8.71
N ALA A 67 -1.67 6.63 7.76
CA ALA A 67 -3.09 7.00 7.75
C ALA A 67 -3.83 6.47 9.00
N LEU A 68 -3.60 5.23 9.39
CA LEU A 68 -4.17 4.64 10.61
C LEU A 68 -3.70 5.38 11.88
N ALA A 69 -2.41 5.73 11.98
CA ALA A 69 -1.88 6.52 13.09
C ALA A 69 -2.57 7.89 13.20
N ARG A 70 -2.76 8.58 12.07
CA ARG A 70 -3.47 9.87 11.99
C ARG A 70 -4.95 9.77 12.38
N LEU A 71 -5.56 8.58 12.23
CA LEU A 71 -6.89 8.26 12.75
C LEU A 71 -6.89 7.86 14.23
N GLY A 72 -5.75 7.93 14.92
CA GLY A 72 -5.61 7.63 16.33
C GLY A 72 -5.52 6.14 16.66
N ARG A 73 -5.09 5.29 15.70
CA ARG A 73 -4.83 3.87 15.97
C ARG A 73 -3.41 3.68 16.50
N GLU A 74 -3.24 2.70 17.39
CA GLU A 74 -1.92 2.21 17.74
C GLU A 74 -1.43 1.29 16.61
N VAL A 75 -0.34 1.68 15.96
CA VAL A 75 0.18 0.99 14.78
C VAL A 75 1.68 0.79 14.82
N GLY A 76 2.14 -0.29 14.20
CA GLY A 76 3.55 -0.58 13.98
C GLY A 76 3.87 -0.76 12.50
N PHE A 77 5.16 -0.69 12.14
CA PHE A 77 5.64 -0.98 10.80
C PHE A 77 6.95 -1.76 10.87
N ILE A 78 7.02 -2.86 10.11
CA ILE A 78 8.21 -3.69 9.90
C ILE A 78 8.71 -3.46 8.47
N GLY A 79 10.00 -3.21 8.31
CA GLY A 79 10.65 -3.06 7.02
C GLY A 79 12.17 -3.04 7.16
N ARG A 80 12.88 -2.94 6.03
CA ARG A 80 14.34 -2.86 6.03
C ARG A 80 14.81 -1.61 5.31
N ILE A 81 15.73 -0.88 5.94
CA ILE A 81 16.33 0.37 5.45
C ILE A 81 17.84 0.28 5.46
N GLY A 82 18.51 1.16 4.74
CA GLY A 82 19.95 1.41 4.88
C GLY A 82 20.26 2.23 6.13
N ASP A 83 21.54 2.24 6.54
CA ASP A 83 22.02 3.17 7.57
C ASP A 83 22.49 4.50 6.94
N ASP A 84 21.61 5.12 6.17
CA ASP A 84 21.83 6.30 5.36
C ASP A 84 20.85 7.44 5.69
N GLU A 85 20.93 8.54 4.96
CA GLU A 85 20.06 9.71 5.16
C GLU A 85 18.60 9.39 4.81
N MET A 86 18.37 8.65 3.73
CA MET A 86 17.01 8.24 3.30
C MET A 86 16.34 7.33 4.33
N GLY A 87 17.09 6.39 4.91
CA GLY A 87 16.58 5.53 5.98
C GLY A 87 16.24 6.29 7.26
N ARG A 88 17.09 7.26 7.64
CA ARG A 88 16.77 8.16 8.76
C ARG A 88 15.55 9.04 8.48
N PHE A 89 15.43 9.55 7.26
CA PHE A 89 14.26 10.31 6.84
C PHE A 89 12.97 9.45 6.92
N PHE A 90 13.00 8.24 6.38
CA PHE A 90 11.87 7.30 6.42
C PHE A 90 11.44 7.00 7.87
N ASP A 91 12.37 6.63 8.75
CA ASP A 91 12.07 6.33 10.15
C ASP A 91 11.49 7.54 10.89
N ALA A 92 12.11 8.72 10.71
CA ALA A 92 11.65 9.96 11.34
C ALA A 92 10.20 10.29 10.91
N LYS A 93 9.88 10.20 9.63
CA LYS A 93 8.53 10.49 9.11
C LYS A 93 7.47 9.55 9.67
N LEU A 94 7.78 8.26 9.79
CA LEU A 94 6.86 7.29 10.39
C LEU A 94 6.64 7.60 11.88
N ARG A 95 7.71 7.84 12.64
CA ARG A 95 7.62 8.18 14.07
C ARG A 95 6.86 9.48 14.31
N ASP A 96 7.09 10.51 13.51
CA ASP A 96 6.39 11.80 13.57
C ASP A 96 4.87 11.64 13.30
N ALA A 97 4.50 10.63 12.52
CA ALA A 97 3.10 10.28 12.31
C ALA A 97 2.49 9.47 13.48
N GLY A 98 3.32 8.97 14.41
CA GLY A 98 2.90 8.14 15.54
C GLY A 98 2.95 6.63 15.27
N VAL A 99 3.69 6.19 14.25
CA VAL A 99 3.90 4.77 13.93
C VAL A 99 5.09 4.24 14.76
N HIS A 100 4.92 3.11 15.42
CA HIS A 100 6.01 2.40 16.09
C HIS A 100 6.82 1.62 15.06
N THR A 101 8.04 2.06 14.80
CA THR A 101 8.90 1.46 13.77
C THR A 101 9.73 0.29 14.32
N GLN A 102 9.75 -0.81 13.59
CA GLN A 102 10.60 -1.99 13.79
C GLN A 102 11.44 -2.19 12.52
N LEU A 103 12.40 -1.27 12.30
CA LEU A 103 13.19 -1.23 11.08
C LEU A 103 14.51 -1.99 11.25
N ILE A 104 14.74 -2.92 10.34
CA ILE A 104 16.00 -3.65 10.20
C ILE A 104 16.96 -2.77 9.39
N LYS A 105 18.17 -2.58 9.88
CA LYS A 105 19.22 -1.85 9.16
C LYS A 105 20.08 -2.78 8.33
N GLY A 106 20.18 -2.50 7.03
CA GLY A 106 21.06 -3.17 6.09
C GLY A 106 22.34 -2.39 5.78
N LEU A 107 23.23 -3.02 5.01
CA LEU A 107 24.43 -2.37 4.47
C LEU A 107 24.13 -1.65 3.15
N GLU A 108 23.06 -2.08 2.48
CA GLU A 108 22.59 -1.53 1.21
C GLU A 108 21.90 -0.20 1.45
N ALA A 109 21.90 0.68 0.44
CA ALA A 109 21.17 1.94 0.51
C ALA A 109 19.66 1.72 0.67
N THR A 110 18.99 2.65 1.33
CA THR A 110 17.54 2.64 1.45
C THR A 110 16.88 2.70 0.08
N GLY A 111 15.81 1.95 -0.12
CA GLY A 111 15.09 1.92 -1.38
C GLY A 111 14.44 3.27 -1.73
N VAL A 112 14.42 3.60 -3.01
CA VAL A 112 13.89 4.86 -3.54
C VAL A 112 12.94 4.59 -4.70
N ALA A 113 11.80 5.27 -4.73
CA ALA A 113 10.90 5.31 -5.86
C ALA A 113 10.95 6.70 -6.52
N HIS A 114 11.59 6.79 -7.68
CA HIS A 114 11.55 7.98 -8.52
C HIS A 114 10.19 8.06 -9.21
N THR A 115 9.37 9.02 -8.82
CA THR A 115 8.00 9.20 -9.29
C THR A 115 7.91 10.43 -10.19
N PHE A 116 7.69 10.20 -11.47
CA PHE A 116 7.56 11.25 -12.47
C PHE A 116 6.09 11.55 -12.73
N VAL A 117 5.70 12.79 -12.51
CA VAL A 117 4.33 13.27 -12.70
C VAL A 117 4.30 14.17 -13.93
N THR A 118 3.54 13.78 -14.95
CA THR A 118 3.36 14.56 -16.17
C THR A 118 2.21 15.57 -16.04
N PRO A 119 2.09 16.58 -16.92
CA PRO A 119 1.02 17.58 -16.85
C PRO A 119 -0.41 17.02 -16.86
N GLY A 120 -0.60 15.79 -17.38
CA GLY A 120 -1.88 15.07 -17.33
C GLY A 120 -2.17 14.34 -16.02
N GLY A 121 -1.28 14.47 -15.00
CA GLY A 121 -1.41 13.76 -13.74
C GLY A 121 -1.03 12.27 -13.79
N ASN A 122 -0.58 11.79 -14.95
CA ASN A 122 -0.10 10.41 -15.11
C ASN A 122 1.25 10.24 -14.41
N ARG A 123 1.50 9.01 -13.93
CA ARG A 123 2.70 8.69 -13.17
C ARG A 123 3.49 7.55 -13.77
N THR A 124 4.79 7.75 -13.78
CA THR A 124 5.78 6.73 -14.18
C THR A 124 6.76 6.54 -13.04
N PHE A 125 7.05 5.30 -12.69
CA PHE A 125 7.91 4.99 -11.56
C PHE A 125 9.15 4.23 -12.00
N GLY A 126 10.31 4.70 -11.52
CA GLY A 126 11.56 3.95 -11.49
C GLY A 126 11.88 3.58 -10.05
N THR A 127 11.74 2.32 -9.65
CA THR A 127 11.87 1.90 -8.25
C THR A 127 13.11 1.06 -8.03
N LEU A 128 14.04 1.56 -7.22
CA LEU A 128 15.14 0.81 -6.64
C LEU A 128 14.71 0.31 -5.26
N LEU A 129 14.64 -1.01 -5.06
CA LEU A 129 14.23 -1.56 -3.77
C LEU A 129 15.31 -1.39 -2.69
N GLY A 130 16.60 -1.29 -3.07
CA GLY A 130 17.70 -1.11 -2.13
C GLY A 130 17.67 -2.11 -0.99
N ALA A 131 17.83 -1.64 0.23
CA ALA A 131 17.81 -2.46 1.44
C ALA A 131 16.52 -3.27 1.60
N ALA A 132 15.37 -2.76 1.13
CA ALA A 132 14.09 -3.47 1.23
C ALA A 132 14.10 -4.82 0.50
N TYR A 133 14.86 -4.95 -0.60
CA TYR A 133 15.01 -6.21 -1.34
C TYR A 133 15.62 -7.34 -0.50
N TYR A 134 16.45 -6.98 0.49
CA TYR A 134 17.18 -7.93 1.33
C TYR A 134 16.46 -8.25 2.64
N LEU A 135 15.22 -7.79 2.83
CA LEU A 135 14.40 -8.26 3.93
C LEU A 135 14.19 -9.77 3.77
N GLY A 136 14.61 -10.55 4.75
CA GLY A 136 14.62 -12.00 4.69
C GLY A 136 13.89 -12.67 5.86
N PRO A 137 13.61 -13.99 5.78
CA PRO A 137 12.92 -14.73 6.84
C PRO A 137 13.62 -14.66 8.21
N HIS A 138 14.96 -14.53 8.20
CA HIS A 138 15.78 -14.42 9.41
C HIS A 138 15.65 -13.08 10.13
N ASP A 139 15.20 -12.03 9.44
CA ASP A 139 14.95 -10.72 10.02
C ASP A 139 13.63 -10.67 10.81
N ILE A 140 12.72 -11.63 10.57
CA ILE A 140 11.39 -11.64 11.18
C ILE A 140 11.42 -12.49 12.45
N THR A 141 10.97 -11.93 13.55
CA THR A 141 10.88 -12.63 14.85
C THR A 141 9.45 -12.61 15.38
N GLU A 142 9.07 -13.58 16.20
CA GLU A 142 7.74 -13.61 16.83
C GLU A 142 7.51 -12.41 17.75
N GLU A 143 8.59 -11.90 18.36
CA GLU A 143 8.52 -10.71 19.22
C GLU A 143 7.99 -9.48 18.50
N MET A 144 8.26 -9.36 17.19
CA MET A 144 7.76 -8.24 16.36
C MET A 144 6.24 -8.18 16.31
N PHE A 145 5.56 -9.29 16.47
CA PHE A 145 4.10 -9.39 16.42
C PHE A 145 3.43 -9.26 17.79
N ARG A 146 4.22 -9.33 18.88
CA ARG A 146 3.66 -9.32 20.23
C ARG A 146 2.89 -8.03 20.54
N GLY A 147 1.67 -8.21 21.01
CA GLY A 147 0.79 -7.08 21.40
C GLY A 147 0.07 -6.41 20.24
N TYR A 148 0.17 -6.95 19.02
CA TYR A 148 -0.66 -6.59 17.88
C TYR A 148 -1.76 -7.62 17.67
N ASP A 149 -2.86 -7.22 17.04
CA ASP A 149 -4.04 -8.05 16.79
C ASP A 149 -4.22 -8.34 15.28
N LEU A 150 -3.68 -7.48 14.42
CA LEU A 150 -3.80 -7.59 12.97
C LEU A 150 -2.47 -7.23 12.29
N LEU A 151 -2.08 -8.05 11.32
CA LEU A 151 -0.96 -7.78 10.42
C LEU A 151 -1.50 -7.42 9.02
N HIS A 152 -1.07 -6.27 8.48
CA HIS A 152 -1.34 -5.87 7.10
C HIS A 152 -0.09 -6.03 6.25
N ILE A 153 -0.20 -6.83 5.17
CA ILE A 153 0.94 -7.33 4.38
C ILE A 153 0.91 -6.71 2.99
N GLU A 154 2.08 -6.30 2.50
CA GLU A 154 2.29 -5.81 1.13
C GLU A 154 2.41 -6.97 0.15
N GLY A 155 1.58 -7.00 -0.89
CA GLY A 155 1.58 -8.05 -1.91
C GLY A 155 2.88 -8.10 -2.74
N TYR A 156 3.64 -7.00 -2.81
CA TYR A 156 4.95 -7.02 -3.47
C TYR A 156 5.94 -8.00 -2.81
N LEU A 157 5.77 -8.32 -1.51
CA LEU A 157 6.64 -9.27 -0.81
C LEU A 157 6.52 -10.70 -1.33
N VAL A 158 5.50 -11.04 -2.12
CA VAL A 158 5.32 -12.36 -2.74
C VAL A 158 6.49 -12.73 -3.69
N GLN A 159 7.26 -11.75 -4.12
CA GLN A 159 8.47 -11.97 -4.90
C GLN A 159 9.55 -12.74 -4.11
N ASN A 160 9.51 -12.71 -2.78
CA ASN A 160 10.28 -13.55 -1.88
C ASN A 160 9.31 -14.47 -1.12
N GLN A 161 9.02 -15.65 -1.71
CA GLN A 161 8.04 -16.60 -1.18
C GLN A 161 8.42 -17.12 0.20
N GLU A 162 9.71 -17.35 0.45
CA GLU A 162 10.18 -17.81 1.78
C GLU A 162 9.94 -16.75 2.86
N LEU A 163 10.14 -15.47 2.51
CA LEU A 163 9.88 -14.37 3.44
C LEU A 163 8.40 -14.28 3.79
N ILE A 164 7.51 -14.16 2.78
CA ILE A 164 6.08 -13.93 3.04
C ILE A 164 5.44 -15.11 3.75
N GLU A 165 5.86 -16.34 3.45
CA GLU A 165 5.40 -17.53 4.14
C GLU A 165 5.85 -17.54 5.60
N SER A 166 7.13 -17.23 5.89
CA SER A 166 7.64 -17.08 7.25
C SER A 166 6.88 -16.00 8.04
N ILE A 167 6.55 -14.87 7.40
CA ILE A 167 5.74 -13.81 8.01
C ILE A 167 4.36 -14.36 8.40
N CYS A 168 3.66 -15.00 7.46
CA CYS A 168 2.31 -15.51 7.68
C CYS A 168 2.28 -16.58 8.78
N GLN A 169 3.21 -17.54 8.75
CA GLN A 169 3.31 -18.60 9.76
C GLN A 169 3.51 -18.02 11.16
N ARG A 170 4.48 -17.11 11.33
CA ARG A 170 4.79 -16.52 12.65
C ARG A 170 3.66 -15.63 13.16
N ALA A 171 3.04 -14.85 12.27
CA ALA A 171 1.92 -14.00 12.65
C ALA A 171 0.68 -14.84 13.05
N LYS A 172 0.39 -15.95 12.35
CA LYS A 172 -0.66 -16.90 12.75
C LYS A 172 -0.34 -17.57 14.07
N GLN A 173 0.90 -17.97 14.31
CA GLN A 173 1.34 -18.52 15.61
C GLN A 173 1.16 -17.51 16.75
N ALA A 174 1.38 -16.22 16.48
CA ALA A 174 1.12 -15.14 17.42
C ALA A 174 -0.38 -14.79 17.57
N GLY A 175 -1.27 -15.43 16.80
CA GLY A 175 -2.73 -15.25 16.86
C GLY A 175 -3.26 -14.01 16.13
N LEU A 176 -2.51 -13.43 15.20
CA LEU A 176 -2.92 -12.25 14.46
C LEU A 176 -3.92 -12.58 13.33
N ILE A 177 -4.82 -11.65 13.07
CA ILE A 177 -5.60 -11.59 11.83
C ILE A 177 -4.67 -11.10 10.72
N LEU A 178 -4.65 -11.78 9.56
CA LEU A 178 -3.78 -11.44 8.44
C LEU A 178 -4.58 -10.76 7.32
N SER A 179 -4.15 -9.57 6.95
CA SER A 179 -4.71 -8.80 5.85
C SER A 179 -3.65 -8.62 4.76
N LEU A 180 -4.02 -8.83 3.50
CA LEU A 180 -3.14 -8.72 2.34
C LEU A 180 -3.72 -7.72 1.33
N ASP A 181 -2.92 -6.74 0.90
CA ASP A 181 -3.20 -5.97 -0.32
C ASP A 181 -2.46 -6.63 -1.50
N LEU A 182 -3.14 -6.90 -2.61
CA LEU A 182 -2.53 -7.55 -3.78
C LEU A 182 -1.52 -6.66 -4.53
N SER A 183 -1.52 -5.37 -4.25
CA SER A 183 -0.54 -4.34 -4.61
C SER A 183 -0.40 -4.03 -6.10
N SER A 184 -0.33 -5.02 -7.00
CA SER A 184 -0.12 -4.78 -8.44
C SER A 184 -0.58 -5.95 -9.30
N PHE A 185 -1.32 -5.64 -10.38
CA PHE A 185 -1.78 -6.64 -11.34
C PHE A 185 -0.62 -7.42 -12.01
N ASN A 186 0.53 -6.77 -12.22
CA ASN A 186 1.72 -7.41 -12.79
C ASN A 186 2.29 -8.47 -11.83
N VAL A 187 2.35 -8.16 -10.54
CA VAL A 187 2.82 -9.08 -9.50
C VAL A 187 1.85 -10.24 -9.35
N VAL A 188 0.55 -9.95 -9.31
CA VAL A 188 -0.50 -10.97 -9.24
C VAL A 188 -0.45 -11.91 -10.44
N SER A 189 -0.35 -11.37 -11.67
CA SER A 189 -0.30 -12.19 -12.90
C SER A 189 0.88 -13.16 -12.91
N LYS A 190 2.04 -12.73 -12.42
CA LYS A 190 3.26 -13.55 -12.37
C LYS A 190 3.21 -14.62 -11.27
N ASN A 191 2.50 -14.36 -10.18
CA ASN A 191 2.50 -15.18 -8.97
C ASN A 191 1.11 -15.75 -8.63
N ARG A 192 0.20 -15.82 -9.61
CA ARG A 192 -1.21 -16.15 -9.40
C ARG A 192 -1.41 -17.43 -8.56
N THR A 193 -0.76 -18.51 -8.92
CA THR A 193 -0.88 -19.80 -8.22
C THR A 193 -0.39 -19.69 -6.78
N TYR A 194 0.68 -18.96 -6.55
CA TYR A 194 1.22 -18.76 -5.19
C TYR A 194 0.30 -17.87 -4.35
N PHE A 195 -0.29 -16.82 -4.92
CA PHE A 195 -1.31 -16.03 -4.21
C PHE A 195 -2.53 -16.86 -3.82
N HIS A 196 -2.98 -17.81 -4.67
CA HIS A 196 -4.05 -18.72 -4.30
C HIS A 196 -3.71 -19.54 -3.06
N HIS A 197 -2.52 -20.16 -3.04
CA HIS A 197 -2.01 -20.89 -1.89
C HIS A 197 -1.91 -20.00 -0.65
N LEU A 198 -1.27 -18.86 -0.76
CA LEU A 198 -1.05 -17.93 0.35
C LEU A 198 -2.37 -17.46 0.99
N ILE A 199 -3.34 -17.09 0.13
CA ILE A 199 -4.64 -16.60 0.59
C ILE A 199 -5.42 -17.72 1.28
N SER A 200 -5.54 -18.90 0.67
CA SER A 200 -6.31 -20.00 1.23
C SER A 200 -5.75 -20.53 2.54
N ASP A 201 -4.43 -20.46 2.73
CA ASP A 201 -3.79 -21.08 3.89
C ASP A 201 -3.61 -20.09 5.06
N TYR A 202 -3.50 -18.78 4.78
CA TYR A 202 -3.09 -17.83 5.82
C TYR A 202 -3.93 -16.56 5.93
N ILE A 203 -4.53 -16.07 4.83
CA ILE A 203 -5.06 -14.69 4.79
C ILE A 203 -6.53 -14.64 5.15
N ASP A 204 -6.88 -13.78 6.11
CA ASP A 204 -8.25 -13.57 6.54
C ASP A 204 -8.94 -12.44 5.75
N ILE A 205 -8.17 -11.41 5.31
CA ILE A 205 -8.70 -10.23 4.63
C ILE A 205 -7.90 -9.95 3.38
N VAL A 206 -8.56 -9.83 2.22
CA VAL A 206 -7.91 -9.49 0.95
C VAL A 206 -8.42 -8.17 0.41
N PHE A 207 -7.50 -7.27 0.07
CA PHE A 207 -7.74 -6.05 -0.70
C PHE A 207 -7.20 -6.21 -2.12
N ALA A 208 -8.01 -5.84 -3.10
CA ALA A 208 -7.62 -5.78 -4.50
C ALA A 208 -8.26 -4.57 -5.18
N ASN A 209 -7.62 -4.01 -6.21
CA ASN A 209 -8.33 -3.21 -7.20
C ASN A 209 -8.88 -4.13 -8.31
N GLU A 210 -9.70 -3.56 -9.21
CA GLU A 210 -10.32 -4.32 -10.31
C GLU A 210 -9.29 -5.04 -11.19
N GLY A 211 -8.16 -4.37 -11.50
CA GLY A 211 -7.09 -4.94 -12.31
C GLY A 211 -6.38 -6.11 -11.62
N GLU A 212 -6.11 -5.98 -10.34
CA GLU A 212 -5.51 -7.04 -9.50
C GLU A 212 -6.48 -8.21 -9.34
N ALA A 213 -7.75 -7.93 -9.02
CA ALA A 213 -8.79 -8.94 -8.89
C ALA A 213 -9.00 -9.70 -10.21
N ARG A 214 -8.99 -9.01 -11.36
CA ARG A 214 -9.02 -9.63 -12.68
C ARG A 214 -7.80 -10.50 -12.94
N ALA A 215 -6.61 -10.03 -12.64
CA ALA A 215 -5.37 -10.82 -12.81
C ALA A 215 -5.40 -12.09 -11.94
N PHE A 216 -5.97 -11.99 -10.74
CA PHE A 216 -6.09 -13.10 -9.81
C PHE A 216 -7.16 -14.11 -10.22
N THR A 217 -8.36 -13.66 -10.61
CA THR A 217 -9.52 -14.53 -10.87
C THR A 217 -9.68 -14.93 -12.34
N GLY A 218 -9.24 -14.06 -13.26
CA GLY A 218 -9.47 -14.19 -14.70
C GLY A 218 -10.85 -13.67 -15.15
N SER A 219 -11.75 -13.27 -14.24
CA SER A 219 -13.06 -12.70 -14.57
C SER A 219 -12.98 -11.20 -14.83
N PHE A 220 -13.88 -10.69 -15.65
CA PHE A 220 -14.11 -9.26 -15.92
C PHE A 220 -15.28 -8.69 -15.11
N ASP A 221 -16.11 -9.54 -14.49
CA ASP A 221 -17.22 -9.11 -13.64
C ASP A 221 -16.71 -8.88 -12.20
N PRO A 222 -16.78 -7.66 -11.67
CA PRO A 222 -16.32 -7.36 -10.30
C PRO A 222 -17.02 -8.20 -9.23
N GLN A 223 -18.28 -8.58 -9.43
CA GLN A 223 -18.98 -9.41 -8.45
C GLN A 223 -18.50 -10.87 -8.48
N GLU A 224 -18.18 -11.40 -9.66
CA GLU A 224 -17.54 -12.71 -9.77
C GLU A 224 -16.13 -12.71 -9.19
N GLN A 225 -15.35 -11.65 -9.47
CA GLN A 225 -14.04 -11.45 -8.86
C GLN A 225 -14.13 -11.50 -7.34
N LEU A 226 -15.06 -10.72 -6.77
CA LEU A 226 -15.25 -10.64 -5.33
C LEU A 226 -15.64 -11.99 -4.73
N ARG A 227 -16.61 -12.71 -5.35
CA ARG A 227 -17.05 -14.04 -4.88
C ARG A 227 -15.88 -15.04 -4.90
N HIS A 228 -15.08 -15.03 -5.97
CA HIS A 228 -13.93 -15.92 -6.10
C HIS A 228 -12.91 -15.68 -4.96
N ILE A 229 -12.57 -14.43 -4.69
CA ILE A 229 -11.65 -14.09 -3.60
C ILE A 229 -12.24 -14.48 -2.25
N ALA A 230 -13.53 -14.18 -2.02
CA ALA A 230 -14.23 -14.47 -0.76
C ALA A 230 -14.43 -15.96 -0.46
N HIS A 231 -14.24 -16.84 -1.43
CA HIS A 231 -14.16 -18.29 -1.18
C HIS A 231 -12.83 -18.75 -0.57
N LEU A 232 -11.83 -17.87 -0.56
CA LEU A 232 -10.48 -18.19 -0.08
C LEU A 232 -10.13 -17.48 1.23
N CYS A 233 -10.96 -16.52 1.68
CA CYS A 233 -10.68 -15.71 2.87
C CYS A 233 -11.99 -15.26 3.54
N ASP A 234 -11.91 -14.78 4.79
CA ASP A 234 -13.08 -14.35 5.56
C ASP A 234 -13.71 -13.08 4.99
N ILE A 235 -12.90 -12.13 4.52
CA ILE A 235 -13.32 -10.84 3.99
C ILE A 235 -12.59 -10.55 2.67
N ALA A 236 -13.35 -10.38 1.59
CA ALA A 236 -12.83 -9.87 0.33
C ALA A 236 -13.29 -8.44 0.08
N VAL A 237 -12.41 -7.61 -0.47
CA VAL A 237 -12.66 -6.21 -0.83
C VAL A 237 -12.11 -5.93 -2.22
N VAL A 238 -12.97 -5.42 -3.13
CA VAL A 238 -12.55 -5.00 -4.48
C VAL A 238 -12.85 -3.50 -4.67
N LYS A 239 -11.79 -2.74 -4.94
CA LYS A 239 -11.79 -1.30 -5.21
C LYS A 239 -12.06 -1.10 -6.72
N LEU A 240 -13.08 -0.32 -7.09
CA LEU A 240 -13.57 -0.14 -8.47
C LEU A 240 -13.33 1.28 -9.01
N GLY A 241 -12.34 1.99 -8.48
CA GLY A 241 -12.01 3.36 -8.87
C GLY A 241 -13.19 4.32 -8.66
N ASP A 242 -13.61 5.02 -9.69
CA ASP A 242 -14.72 5.97 -9.69
C ASP A 242 -16.12 5.32 -9.51
N GLN A 243 -16.21 4.00 -9.64
CA GLN A 243 -17.43 3.25 -9.33
C GLN A 243 -17.53 2.85 -7.85
N GLY A 244 -16.53 3.17 -7.04
CA GLY A 244 -16.52 2.94 -5.60
C GLY A 244 -15.86 1.62 -5.21
N SER A 245 -16.53 0.82 -4.39
CA SER A 245 -15.98 -0.43 -3.86
C SER A 245 -17.04 -1.42 -3.46
N ILE A 246 -16.69 -2.69 -3.46
CA ILE A 246 -17.53 -3.81 -3.02
C ILE A 246 -16.77 -4.68 -2.03
N ALA A 247 -17.49 -5.26 -1.06
CA ALA A 247 -16.94 -6.22 -0.12
C ALA A 247 -17.96 -7.30 0.22
N MET A 248 -17.49 -8.47 0.63
CA MET A 248 -18.33 -9.51 1.20
C MET A 248 -17.55 -10.35 2.22
N LEU A 249 -18.30 -10.94 3.15
CA LEU A 249 -17.83 -12.04 3.99
C LEU A 249 -17.95 -13.35 3.21
N GLU A 250 -17.18 -14.36 3.59
CA GLU A 250 -17.32 -15.69 3.04
C GLU A 250 -18.78 -16.16 3.05
N GLY A 251 -19.29 -16.61 1.90
CA GLY A 251 -20.68 -17.08 1.74
C GLY A 251 -21.78 -16.02 2.00
N GLY A 252 -21.40 -14.76 2.23
CA GLY A 252 -22.30 -13.67 2.57
C GLY A 252 -22.87 -12.92 1.37
N ARG A 253 -23.57 -11.81 1.67
CA ARG A 253 -24.04 -10.88 0.64
C ARG A 253 -22.96 -9.88 0.26
N ILE A 254 -23.10 -9.32 -0.93
CA ILE A 254 -22.24 -8.23 -1.41
C ILE A 254 -22.72 -6.91 -0.80
N TYR A 255 -21.79 -6.18 -0.21
CA TYR A 255 -21.94 -4.79 0.22
C TYR A 255 -21.29 -3.87 -0.80
N LYS A 256 -21.90 -2.73 -1.06
CA LYS A 256 -21.41 -1.75 -2.04
C LYS A 256 -21.38 -0.35 -1.43
N CYS A 257 -20.32 0.40 -1.75
CA CYS A 257 -20.23 1.84 -1.52
C CYS A 257 -19.86 2.52 -2.83
N ASN A 258 -20.61 3.53 -3.24
CA ASN A 258 -20.27 4.32 -4.42
C ASN A 258 -19.10 5.26 -4.08
N ALA A 259 -18.29 5.62 -5.08
CA ALA A 259 -17.29 6.66 -4.92
C ALA A 259 -17.95 8.02 -4.62
N GLU A 260 -17.26 8.88 -3.90
CA GLU A 260 -17.66 10.28 -3.78
C GLU A 260 -17.13 11.05 -4.99
N TYR A 261 -17.93 12.01 -5.48
CA TYR A 261 -17.51 12.85 -6.60
C TYR A 261 -16.34 13.74 -6.19
N VAL A 262 -15.30 13.78 -7.02
CA VAL A 262 -14.13 14.65 -6.89
C VAL A 262 -14.01 15.49 -8.15
N GLU A 263 -14.04 16.81 -8.00
CA GLU A 263 -13.95 17.73 -9.14
C GLU A 263 -12.57 17.65 -9.82
N ASN A 264 -11.50 17.60 -9.01
CA ASN A 264 -10.12 17.56 -9.49
C ASN A 264 -9.37 16.39 -8.86
N VAL A 265 -9.19 15.33 -9.62
CA VAL A 265 -8.27 14.23 -9.25
C VAL A 265 -6.85 14.68 -9.61
N VAL A 266 -6.02 14.84 -8.58
CA VAL A 266 -4.62 15.26 -8.73
C VAL A 266 -3.72 14.03 -8.88
N ASP A 267 -4.00 12.97 -8.07
CA ASP A 267 -3.11 11.83 -7.96
C ASP A 267 -3.80 10.63 -7.32
N THR A 268 -3.76 9.48 -7.99
CA THR A 268 -4.42 8.26 -7.49
C THR A 268 -3.50 7.32 -6.73
N THR A 269 -2.22 7.65 -6.57
CA THR A 269 -1.18 6.73 -6.07
C THR A 269 -1.53 6.13 -4.71
N ALA A 270 -1.73 6.89 -3.70
CA ALA A 270 -1.97 6.38 -2.35
C ALA A 270 -3.46 6.07 -2.06
N ALA A 271 -4.36 6.19 -3.04
CA ALA A 271 -5.80 6.01 -2.84
C ALA A 271 -6.14 4.63 -2.26
N GLY A 272 -5.48 3.58 -2.77
CA GLY A 272 -5.64 2.21 -2.27
C GLY A 272 -5.20 2.05 -0.83
N ASP A 273 -4.07 2.65 -0.46
CA ASP A 273 -3.48 2.60 0.88
C ASP A 273 -4.38 3.31 1.90
N TYR A 274 -4.88 4.49 1.53
CA TYR A 274 -5.82 5.26 2.36
C TYR A 274 -7.18 4.58 2.47
N PHE A 275 -7.66 3.95 1.40
CA PHE A 275 -8.87 3.13 1.45
C PHE A 275 -8.71 1.99 2.45
N ALA A 276 -7.61 1.22 2.35
CA ALA A 276 -7.32 0.12 3.27
C ALA A 276 -7.22 0.61 4.73
N ALA A 277 -6.57 1.76 4.96
CA ALA A 277 -6.49 2.36 6.28
C ALA A 277 -7.88 2.70 6.85
N GLY A 278 -8.75 3.34 6.08
CA GLY A 278 -10.11 3.68 6.50
C GLY A 278 -10.95 2.45 6.77
N PHE A 279 -10.86 1.45 5.91
CA PHE A 279 -11.56 0.17 6.07
C PHE A 279 -11.11 -0.56 7.34
N LEU A 280 -9.80 -0.75 7.53
CA LEU A 280 -9.23 -1.42 8.70
C LEU A 280 -9.48 -0.64 9.99
N HIS A 281 -9.47 0.70 9.94
CA HIS A 281 -9.86 1.53 11.08
C HIS A 281 -11.27 1.22 11.55
N ALA A 282 -12.24 1.14 10.63
CA ALA A 282 -13.62 0.84 10.95
C ALA A 282 -13.82 -0.62 11.39
N LEU A 283 -13.21 -1.56 10.66
CA LEU A 283 -13.31 -2.99 10.95
C LEU A 283 -12.81 -3.31 12.36
N THR A 284 -11.65 -2.78 12.72
CA THR A 284 -11.04 -3.01 14.05
C THR A 284 -11.77 -2.31 15.20
N ARG A 285 -12.77 -1.47 14.90
CA ARG A 285 -13.74 -0.90 15.87
C ARG A 285 -15.05 -1.68 15.92
N GLY A 286 -15.18 -2.78 15.18
CA GLY A 286 -16.37 -3.62 15.15
C GLY A 286 -17.51 -3.09 14.28
N HIS A 287 -17.23 -2.17 13.34
CA HIS A 287 -18.25 -1.70 12.41
C HIS A 287 -18.57 -2.74 11.35
N ARG A 288 -19.79 -2.67 10.79
CA ARG A 288 -20.22 -3.50 9.66
C ARG A 288 -19.50 -3.11 8.38
N LEU A 289 -19.45 -4.03 7.40
CA LEU A 289 -18.73 -3.82 6.13
C LEU A 289 -19.19 -2.57 5.37
N GLU A 290 -20.48 -2.22 5.42
CA GLU A 290 -20.97 -0.97 4.79
C GLU A 290 -20.24 0.26 5.34
N LYS A 291 -20.07 0.32 6.67
CA LYS A 291 -19.37 1.42 7.32
C LYS A 291 -17.87 1.38 7.02
N CYS A 292 -17.29 0.18 6.93
CA CYS A 292 -15.87 0.01 6.56
C CYS A 292 -15.62 0.54 5.14
N LEU A 293 -16.47 0.19 4.17
CA LEU A 293 -16.40 0.71 2.81
C LEU A 293 -16.55 2.23 2.76
N GLN A 294 -17.52 2.79 3.51
CA GLN A 294 -17.75 4.25 3.57
C GLN A 294 -16.52 4.99 4.09
N ILE A 295 -15.91 4.52 5.21
CA ILE A 295 -14.73 5.18 5.78
C ILE A 295 -13.53 5.02 4.85
N GLY A 296 -13.35 3.85 4.23
CA GLY A 296 -12.33 3.65 3.20
C GLY A 296 -12.49 4.63 2.04
N THR A 297 -13.71 4.79 1.54
CA THR A 297 -14.02 5.74 0.46
C THR A 297 -13.71 7.18 0.85
N ILE A 298 -14.09 7.63 2.06
CA ILE A 298 -13.78 8.99 2.55
C ILE A 298 -12.27 9.26 2.50
N LEU A 299 -11.45 8.33 2.99
CA LEU A 299 -10.00 8.51 3.00
C LEU A 299 -9.42 8.51 1.57
N ALA A 300 -9.86 7.58 0.73
CA ALA A 300 -9.41 7.53 -0.66
C ALA A 300 -9.78 8.80 -1.43
N THR A 301 -10.99 9.33 -1.20
CA THR A 301 -11.48 10.59 -1.80
C THR A 301 -10.59 11.79 -1.44
N GLU A 302 -10.14 11.90 -0.20
CA GLU A 302 -9.22 12.97 0.19
C GLU A 302 -7.80 12.72 -0.37
N ALA A 303 -7.36 11.46 -0.45
CA ALA A 303 -6.04 11.11 -0.98
C ALA A 303 -5.88 11.46 -2.46
N VAL A 304 -6.91 11.27 -3.29
CA VAL A 304 -6.80 11.56 -4.73
C VAL A 304 -6.75 13.05 -5.07
N GLN A 305 -6.94 13.95 -4.09
CA GLN A 305 -6.93 15.41 -4.27
C GLN A 305 -5.57 16.05 -3.97
N VAL A 306 -4.58 15.27 -3.61
CA VAL A 306 -3.23 15.76 -3.29
C VAL A 306 -2.18 15.05 -4.13
N LEU A 307 -1.04 15.69 -4.33
CA LEU A 307 0.13 15.06 -4.94
C LEU A 307 0.87 14.23 -3.88
N GLY A 308 1.15 12.97 -4.19
CA GLY A 308 1.82 12.05 -3.26
C GLY A 308 0.89 11.52 -2.17
N SER A 309 1.50 11.01 -1.10
CA SER A 309 0.78 10.36 -0.01
C SER A 309 0.57 11.23 1.23
N GLN A 310 0.87 12.54 1.18
CA GLN A 310 0.83 13.40 2.36
C GLN A 310 -0.38 14.33 2.38
N LEU A 311 -1.39 13.97 3.19
CA LEU A 311 -2.54 14.84 3.41
C LEU A 311 -2.23 16.01 4.34
N SER A 312 -2.79 17.18 4.00
CA SER A 312 -2.69 18.37 4.84
C SER A 312 -3.46 18.24 6.17
N PRO A 313 -3.12 19.03 7.20
CA PRO A 313 -3.93 19.07 8.43
C PRO A 313 -5.40 19.39 8.18
N ALA A 314 -5.71 20.22 7.18
CA ALA A 314 -7.09 20.56 6.81
C ALA A 314 -7.83 19.33 6.25
N ALA A 315 -7.19 18.53 5.38
CA ALA A 315 -7.75 17.28 4.86
C ALA A 315 -8.04 16.28 6.00
N TRP A 316 -7.11 16.12 6.93
CA TRP A 316 -7.32 15.27 8.12
C TRP A 316 -8.50 15.75 9.00
N ASN A 317 -8.70 17.05 9.15
CA ASN A 317 -9.85 17.59 9.87
C ASN A 317 -11.16 17.27 9.14
N ARG A 318 -11.21 17.39 7.80
CA ARG A 318 -12.39 16.98 7.02
C ARG A 318 -12.69 15.49 7.18
N ILE A 319 -11.67 14.62 7.04
CA ILE A 319 -11.80 13.17 7.24
C ILE A 319 -12.41 12.88 8.62
N LYS A 320 -11.82 13.41 9.69
CA LYS A 320 -12.29 13.16 11.07
C LYS A 320 -13.73 13.62 11.27
N SER A 321 -14.09 14.80 10.77
CA SER A 321 -15.46 15.30 10.82
C SER A 321 -16.44 14.40 10.08
N SER A 322 -16.09 13.95 8.86
CA SER A 322 -16.93 13.08 8.04
C SER A 322 -17.14 11.69 8.66
N ILE A 323 -16.11 11.13 9.31
CA ILE A 323 -16.24 9.84 10.01
C ILE A 323 -17.17 9.93 11.22
N HIS A 324 -17.16 11.05 11.96
CA HIS A 324 -17.99 11.22 13.15
C HIS A 324 -19.46 11.53 12.82
N CYS A 325 -19.72 12.18 11.69
CA CYS A 325 -21.07 12.58 11.28
C CYS A 325 -21.87 11.48 10.57
N ARG A 326 -21.24 10.43 10.15
CA ARG A 326 -21.83 9.28 9.41
C ARG A 326 -21.73 8.01 10.25
#